data_f7173135cba2bedf962c3257dae76246
#
_entry.id   f7173135cba2bedf962c3257dae76246
#
_cell.length_a   1.000
_cell.length_b   1.000
_cell.length_c   1.000
_cell.angle_alpha   90.00
_cell.angle_beta   90.00
_cell.angle_gamma   90.00
#
_symmetry.space_group_name_H-M   'P 1'
#
loop_
_entity.id
_entity.type
_entity.pdbx_description
1 polymer ?
#
loop_
_entity_poly.entity_id
_entity_poly.type
_entity_poly.pdbx_seq_one_letter_code
_entity_poly.pdbx_strand_id
1 'polypeptide(L)'
;NAANPLLITTDMLNDSVSEHATTSLDISFYFFSILMIFAGIGAWLLFQKKVNYSLKIKSEMATFALIIGLVGVYFSSAFVRLEVFGSISIIILASLGLSILISRILKVQQKPTGTITKISFLVVIVILLMVPMVYPEKLNWSNNNTGIPISILNSATKFDLSSDDWTDAMRWVKENTPKDAVIAAWWDYGYWISTLSERKTLADNATLLDW
;
A
#
# COMPACT_ATOMS: atom_id res chain seq x y z
N ASN A 1 -16.68 6.51 6.04
CA ASN A 1 -17.68 5.76 5.25
C ASN A 1 -18.62 6.68 4.45
N ALA A 2 -18.95 7.89 4.94
CA ALA A 2 -19.81 8.83 4.22
C ALA A 2 -19.19 9.37 2.91
N ALA A 3 -17.89 9.22 2.73
CA ALA A 3 -17.19 9.69 1.54
C ALA A 3 -17.17 8.69 0.38
N ASN A 4 -17.67 7.47 0.57
CA ASN A 4 -17.64 6.43 -0.45
C ASN A 4 -19.03 5.88 -0.75
N PRO A 5 -19.76 6.46 -1.74
CA PRO A 5 -21.09 6.04 -2.12
C PRO A 5 -21.16 4.63 -2.74
N LEU A 6 -20.01 4.06 -3.16
CA LEU A 6 -19.95 2.70 -3.71
C LEU A 6 -20.05 1.62 -2.63
N LEU A 7 -19.87 1.98 -1.36
CA LEU A 7 -19.97 1.07 -0.21
C LEU A 7 -21.34 1.02 0.45
N ILE A 8 -22.36 1.58 -0.18
CA ILE A 8 -23.72 1.59 0.37
C ILE A 8 -24.41 0.22 0.24
N THR A 9 -23.88 -0.68 -0.56
CA THR A 9 -24.40 -2.05 -0.65
C THR A 9 -23.86 -2.90 0.50
N THR A 10 -24.60 -2.97 1.58
CA THR A 10 -24.43 -3.96 2.63
C THR A 10 -24.85 -5.34 2.10
N ASP A 11 -24.02 -5.94 1.29
CA ASP A 11 -24.17 -7.34 0.96
C ASP A 11 -23.39 -8.14 2.01
N MET A 12 -24.09 -9.00 2.75
CA MET A 12 -23.47 -9.85 3.77
C MET A 12 -22.33 -10.70 3.22
N LEU A 13 -22.36 -11.05 1.94
CA LEU A 13 -21.27 -11.76 1.27
C LEU A 13 -20.04 -10.88 1.11
N ASN A 14 -20.21 -9.61 0.77
CA ASN A 14 -19.08 -8.67 0.69
C ASN A 14 -18.47 -8.37 2.05
N ASP A 15 -19.29 -8.26 3.09
CA ASP A 15 -18.84 -8.02 4.46
C ASP A 15 -18.14 -9.23 5.09
N SER A 16 -18.38 -10.44 4.56
CA SER A 16 -17.71 -11.65 5.02
C SER A 16 -16.26 -11.78 4.51
N VAL A 17 -15.91 -11.05 3.46
CA VAL A 17 -14.55 -11.03 2.90
C VAL A 17 -13.81 -9.84 3.49
N SER A 18 -12.87 -10.12 4.38
CA SER A 18 -12.12 -9.07 5.09
C SER A 18 -11.30 -8.15 4.18
N GLU A 19 -10.92 -8.59 2.99
CA GLU A 19 -10.29 -7.75 1.97
C GLU A 19 -11.21 -6.67 1.39
N HIS A 20 -12.52 -6.84 1.54
CA HIS A 20 -13.54 -5.87 1.16
C HIS A 20 -13.84 -4.84 2.26
N ALA A 21 -13.18 -4.96 3.41
CA ALA A 21 -13.28 -3.95 4.45
C ALA A 21 -12.82 -2.59 3.93
N THR A 22 -13.49 -1.54 4.41
CA THR A 22 -13.07 -0.17 4.12
C THR A 22 -11.73 0.12 4.74
N THR A 23 -10.84 0.74 3.99
CA THR A 23 -9.56 1.18 4.50
C THR A 23 -9.76 2.36 5.45
N SER A 24 -9.34 2.21 6.70
CA SER A 24 -9.32 3.31 7.66
C SER A 24 -8.07 4.17 7.45
N LEU A 25 -8.09 5.42 7.95
CA LEU A 25 -6.96 6.33 7.83
C LEU A 25 -5.70 5.79 8.52
N ASP A 26 -5.85 5.10 9.63
CA ASP A 26 -4.75 4.48 10.36
C ASP A 26 -4.13 3.32 9.58
N ILE A 27 -4.92 2.49 8.90
CA ILE A 27 -4.44 1.44 8.02
C ILE A 27 -3.68 2.04 6.84
N SER A 28 -4.24 3.05 6.16
CA SER A 28 -3.55 3.73 5.06
C SER A 28 -2.24 4.39 5.52
N PHE A 29 -2.22 5.00 6.71
CA PHE A 29 -0.99 5.58 7.25
C PHE A 29 0.05 4.51 7.56
N TYR A 30 -0.37 3.33 7.99
CA TYR A 30 0.51 2.19 8.22
C TYR A 30 1.18 1.71 6.92
N PHE A 31 0.43 1.68 5.81
CA PHE A 31 0.97 1.29 4.50
C PHE A 31 1.84 2.37 3.86
N PHE A 32 1.41 3.61 3.89
CA PHE A 32 2.03 4.70 3.13
C PHE A 32 2.94 5.60 3.96
N SER A 33 2.81 5.55 5.29
CA SER A 33 3.63 6.28 6.24
C SER A 33 3.70 7.78 5.89
N ILE A 34 4.88 8.36 5.99
CA ILE A 34 5.15 9.78 5.74
C ILE A 34 4.83 10.22 4.30
N LEU A 35 4.78 9.30 3.35
CA LEU A 35 4.45 9.61 1.95
C LEU A 35 3.05 10.20 1.82
N MET A 36 2.11 9.83 2.69
CA MET A 36 0.77 10.45 2.70
C MET A 36 0.82 11.95 2.96
N ILE A 37 1.70 12.41 3.85
CA ILE A 37 1.86 13.84 4.14
C ILE A 37 2.41 14.57 2.91
N PHE A 38 3.45 14.01 2.28
CA PHE A 38 4.00 14.59 1.06
C PHE A 38 3.02 14.53 -0.12
N ALA A 39 2.19 13.50 -0.20
CA ALA A 39 1.11 13.40 -1.19
C ALA A 39 0.05 14.48 -0.98
N GLY A 40 -0.37 14.73 0.27
CA GLY A 40 -1.27 15.82 0.61
C GLY A 40 -0.71 17.20 0.22
N ILE A 41 0.58 17.43 0.49
CA ILE A 41 1.28 18.66 0.06
C ILE A 41 1.30 18.75 -1.48
N GLY A 42 1.59 17.64 -2.17
CA GLY A 42 1.62 17.57 -3.64
C GLY A 42 0.26 17.91 -4.24
N ALA A 43 -0.80 17.28 -3.76
CA ALA A 43 -2.17 17.55 -4.18
C ALA A 43 -2.55 19.03 -3.96
N TRP A 44 -2.27 19.56 -2.78
CA TRP A 44 -2.57 20.96 -2.46
C TRP A 44 -1.82 21.94 -3.38
N LEU A 45 -0.54 21.67 -3.66
CA LEU A 45 0.26 22.51 -4.59
C LEU A 45 -0.24 22.42 -6.03
N LEU A 46 -0.72 21.24 -6.46
CA LEU A 46 -1.35 21.07 -7.77
C LEU A 46 -2.65 21.89 -7.87
N PHE A 47 -3.51 21.84 -6.87
CA PHE A 47 -4.72 22.69 -6.82
C PHE A 47 -4.41 24.17 -6.91
N GLN A 48 -3.34 24.62 -6.28
CA GLN A 48 -2.92 26.03 -6.36
C GLN A 48 -2.21 26.38 -7.67
N LYS A 49 -2.10 25.48 -8.64
CA LYS A 49 -1.36 25.66 -9.91
C LYS A 49 0.10 26.07 -9.72
N LYS A 50 0.66 25.92 -8.53
CA LYS A 50 2.04 26.32 -8.19
C LYS A 50 3.09 25.38 -8.79
N VAL A 51 2.68 24.17 -9.13
CA VAL A 51 3.52 23.13 -9.75
C VAL A 51 4.03 23.58 -11.11
N ASN A 52 3.15 24.17 -11.94
CA ASN A 52 3.46 24.57 -13.30
C ASN A 52 4.62 25.59 -13.36
N TYR A 53 4.65 26.52 -12.40
CA TYR A 53 5.71 27.53 -12.32
C TYR A 53 7.04 26.99 -11.76
N SER A 54 6.95 26.03 -10.85
CA SER A 54 8.14 25.52 -10.15
C SER A 54 8.89 24.44 -10.94
N LEU A 55 8.16 23.51 -11.55
CA LEU A 55 8.72 22.33 -12.23
C LEU A 55 8.61 22.39 -13.75
N LYS A 56 8.04 23.47 -14.33
CA LYS A 56 7.77 23.61 -15.77
C LYS A 56 6.95 22.45 -16.37
N ILE A 57 6.08 21.85 -15.56
CA ILE A 57 5.19 20.76 -15.99
C ILE A 57 4.02 21.38 -16.76
N LYS A 58 3.64 20.77 -17.87
CA LYS A 58 2.46 21.18 -18.63
C LYS A 58 1.19 21.04 -17.78
N SER A 59 0.25 21.96 -17.95
CA SER A 59 -1.00 21.98 -17.18
C SER A 59 -1.77 20.67 -17.28
N GLU A 60 -1.80 20.07 -18.46
CA GLU A 60 -2.51 18.81 -18.72
C GLU A 60 -1.90 17.66 -17.90
N MET A 61 -0.56 17.58 -17.84
CA MET A 61 0.13 16.56 -17.04
C MET A 61 -0.11 16.74 -15.54
N ALA A 62 -0.13 17.98 -15.07
CA ALA A 62 -0.41 18.30 -13.67
C ALA A 62 -1.85 17.92 -13.31
N THR A 63 -2.81 18.22 -14.18
CA THR A 63 -4.21 17.86 -14.02
C THR A 63 -4.39 16.34 -14.05
N PHE A 64 -3.72 15.65 -14.97
CA PHE A 64 -3.75 14.19 -15.06
C PHE A 64 -3.22 13.54 -13.79
N ALA A 65 -2.07 13.99 -13.28
CA ALA A 65 -1.49 13.50 -12.04
C ALA A 65 -2.43 13.72 -10.83
N LEU A 66 -3.11 14.87 -10.79
CA LEU A 66 -4.09 15.15 -9.74
C LEU A 66 -5.31 14.23 -9.82
N ILE A 67 -5.85 14.03 -11.02
CA ILE A 67 -7.02 13.15 -11.23
C ILE A 67 -6.64 11.71 -10.85
N ILE A 68 -5.55 11.17 -11.36
CA ILE A 68 -5.10 9.81 -11.01
C ILE A 68 -4.84 9.70 -9.51
N GLY A 69 -4.19 10.71 -8.93
CA GLY A 69 -3.91 10.73 -7.50
C GLY A 69 -5.17 10.68 -6.65
N LEU A 70 -6.16 11.52 -6.94
CA LEU A 70 -7.42 11.56 -6.19
C LEU A 70 -8.28 10.31 -6.43
N VAL A 71 -8.37 9.87 -7.67
CA VAL A 71 -9.15 8.67 -8.04
C VAL A 71 -8.56 7.43 -7.38
N GLY A 72 -7.24 7.25 -7.41
CA GLY A 72 -6.59 6.11 -6.76
C GLY A 72 -6.76 6.11 -5.25
N VAL A 73 -6.64 7.27 -4.59
CA VAL A 73 -6.92 7.40 -3.15
C VAL A 73 -8.39 7.08 -2.86
N TYR A 74 -9.32 7.54 -3.71
CA TYR A 74 -10.75 7.24 -3.55
C TYR A 74 -11.02 5.73 -3.64
N PHE A 75 -10.51 5.06 -4.68
CA PHE A 75 -10.70 3.61 -4.83
C PHE A 75 -10.02 2.81 -3.73
N SER A 76 -8.80 3.19 -3.32
CA SER A 76 -8.11 2.49 -2.24
C SER A 76 -8.81 2.64 -0.89
N SER A 77 -9.53 3.74 -0.67
CA SER A 77 -10.34 3.92 0.53
C SER A 77 -11.57 3.03 0.57
N ALA A 78 -12.03 2.54 -0.59
CA ALA A 78 -13.21 1.69 -0.69
C ALA A 78 -12.96 0.28 -0.16
N PHE A 79 -11.83 -0.30 -0.57
CA PHE A 79 -11.46 -1.67 -0.23
C PHE A 79 -9.96 -1.74 0.09
N VAL A 80 -9.61 -2.43 1.16
CA VAL A 80 -8.20 -2.67 1.52
C VAL A 80 -7.44 -3.36 0.37
N ARG A 81 -8.10 -4.26 -0.34
CA ARG A 81 -7.53 -4.93 -1.52
C ARG A 81 -7.04 -3.97 -2.60
N LEU A 82 -7.62 -2.77 -2.68
CA LEU A 82 -7.26 -1.77 -3.68
C LEU A 82 -6.16 -0.81 -3.23
N GLU A 83 -5.58 -0.98 -2.04
CA GLU A 83 -4.50 -0.11 -1.54
C GLU A 83 -3.25 -0.14 -2.44
N VAL A 84 -3.01 -1.25 -3.14
CA VAL A 84 -1.93 -1.33 -4.13
C VAL A 84 -2.07 -0.27 -5.23
N PHE A 85 -3.29 0.04 -5.66
CA PHE A 85 -3.55 1.11 -6.62
C PHE A 85 -3.41 2.50 -5.98
N GLY A 86 -3.77 2.62 -4.70
CA GLY A 86 -3.54 3.80 -3.89
C GLY A 86 -2.04 4.14 -3.78
N SER A 87 -1.17 3.12 -3.71
CA SER A 87 0.27 3.32 -3.60
C SER A 87 0.85 4.08 -4.80
N ILE A 88 0.41 3.76 -6.03
CA ILE A 88 0.83 4.47 -7.25
C ILE A 88 0.43 5.94 -7.17
N SER A 89 -0.79 6.21 -6.75
CA SER A 89 -1.33 7.56 -6.61
C SER A 89 -0.60 8.37 -5.55
N ILE A 90 -0.34 7.77 -4.40
CA ILE A 90 0.41 8.41 -3.31
C ILE A 90 1.85 8.71 -3.74
N ILE A 91 2.53 7.79 -4.43
CA ILE A 91 3.89 8.01 -4.94
C ILE A 91 3.93 9.17 -5.94
N ILE A 92 2.98 9.23 -6.87
CA ILE A 92 2.90 10.33 -7.86
C ILE A 92 2.71 11.68 -7.15
N LEU A 93 1.74 11.78 -6.26
CA LEU A 93 1.47 13.03 -5.54
C LEU A 93 2.62 13.40 -4.59
N ALA A 94 3.18 12.45 -3.86
CA ALA A 94 4.30 12.68 -2.95
C ALA A 94 5.56 13.13 -3.69
N SER A 95 5.87 12.51 -4.84
CA SER A 95 7.02 12.89 -5.65
C SER A 95 6.92 14.33 -6.17
N LEU A 96 5.73 14.77 -6.57
CA LEU A 96 5.47 16.15 -6.97
C LEU A 96 5.62 17.11 -5.79
N GLY A 97 5.06 16.77 -4.64
CA GLY A 97 5.21 17.55 -3.41
C GLY A 97 6.67 17.72 -3.00
N LEU A 98 7.41 16.62 -2.92
CA LEU A 98 8.83 16.61 -2.61
C LEU A 98 9.66 17.40 -3.62
N SER A 99 9.43 17.21 -4.92
CA SER A 99 10.15 17.91 -5.98
C SER A 99 9.98 19.42 -5.87
N ILE A 100 8.79 19.90 -5.55
CA ILE A 100 8.55 21.35 -5.36
C ILE A 100 9.24 21.87 -4.12
N LEU A 101 9.13 21.16 -3.00
CA LEU A 101 9.79 21.53 -1.75
C LEU A 101 11.30 21.62 -1.93
N ILE A 102 11.91 20.59 -2.50
CA ILE A 102 13.35 20.56 -2.77
C ILE A 102 13.75 21.67 -3.73
N SER A 103 13.01 21.86 -4.83
CA SER A 103 13.34 22.91 -5.82
C SER A 103 13.27 24.32 -5.24
N ARG A 104 12.33 24.58 -4.35
CA ARG A 104 12.23 25.88 -3.66
C ARG A 104 13.42 26.16 -2.77
N ILE A 105 13.86 25.15 -2.03
CA ILE A 105 14.98 25.27 -1.10
C ILE A 105 16.30 25.44 -1.86
N LEU A 106 16.48 24.68 -2.93
CA LEU A 106 17.68 24.84 -3.76
C LEU A 106 17.78 26.19 -4.44
N LYS A 107 16.64 26.86 -4.71
CA LYS A 107 16.59 28.21 -5.32
C LYS A 107 16.78 29.36 -4.32
N VAL A 108 16.81 29.10 -3.01
CA VAL A 108 17.08 30.16 -2.02
C VAL A 108 18.50 30.70 -2.21
N GLN A 109 18.63 32.02 -2.18
CA GLN A 109 19.86 32.76 -2.52
C GLN A 109 21.10 32.30 -1.76
N GLN A 110 22.26 32.33 -2.46
CA GLN A 110 23.56 31.83 -2.00
C GLN A 110 24.23 32.77 -0.96
N LYS A 111 23.66 32.88 0.23
CA LYS A 111 24.42 33.37 1.39
C LYS A 111 25.04 32.18 2.12
N PRO A 112 26.21 32.33 2.81
CA PRO A 112 26.83 31.22 3.54
C PRO A 112 25.88 30.53 4.52
N THR A 113 25.07 31.30 5.23
CA THR A 113 23.98 30.81 6.09
C THR A 113 22.91 30.03 5.30
N GLY A 114 22.71 30.35 4.01
CA GLY A 114 21.76 29.64 3.15
C GLY A 114 22.19 28.22 2.81
N THR A 115 23.49 27.95 2.74
CA THR A 115 24.01 26.59 2.47
C THR A 115 23.74 25.65 3.62
N ILE A 116 23.99 26.09 4.86
CA ILE A 116 23.71 25.29 6.07
C ILE A 116 22.22 25.00 6.13
N THR A 117 21.36 26.00 5.94
CA THR A 117 19.90 25.84 5.95
C THR A 117 19.43 24.82 4.90
N LYS A 118 19.98 24.85 3.68
CA LYS A 118 19.67 23.89 2.61
C LYS A 118 20.03 22.45 3.02
N ILE A 119 21.25 22.27 3.52
CA ILE A 119 21.73 20.95 3.95
C ILE A 119 20.88 20.45 5.10
N SER A 120 20.64 21.26 6.13
CA SER A 120 19.80 20.86 7.26
C SER A 120 18.40 20.44 6.83
N PHE A 121 17.80 21.15 5.90
CA PHE A 121 16.47 20.79 5.40
C PHE A 121 16.48 19.51 4.59
N LEU A 122 17.47 19.30 3.73
CA LEU A 122 17.62 18.02 3.01
C LEU A 122 17.83 16.86 3.96
N VAL A 123 18.65 17.05 5.00
CA VAL A 123 18.86 16.05 6.04
C VAL A 123 17.54 15.74 6.77
N VAL A 124 16.76 16.76 7.12
CA VAL A 124 15.44 16.55 7.75
C VAL A 124 14.50 15.75 6.83
N ILE A 125 14.43 16.06 5.54
CA ILE A 125 13.63 15.29 4.59
C ILE A 125 14.10 13.83 4.54
N VAL A 126 15.40 13.59 4.45
CA VAL A 126 15.97 12.23 4.42
C VAL A 126 15.63 11.48 5.70
N ILE A 127 15.77 12.13 6.87
CA ILE A 127 15.40 11.53 8.15
C ILE A 127 13.91 11.18 8.17
N LEU A 128 13.03 12.09 7.75
CA LEU A 128 11.58 11.87 7.72
C LEU A 128 11.19 10.71 6.80
N LEU A 129 11.92 10.50 5.71
CA LEU A 129 11.67 9.38 4.78
C LEU A 129 12.25 8.07 5.29
N MET A 130 13.43 8.10 5.92
CA MET A 130 14.17 6.88 6.30
C MET A 130 13.77 6.35 7.67
N VAL A 131 13.50 7.22 8.65
CA VAL A 131 13.18 6.78 10.02
C VAL A 131 11.96 5.87 10.06
N PRO A 132 10.82 6.20 9.44
CA PRO A 132 9.65 5.31 9.44
C PRO A 132 9.88 3.97 8.73
N MET A 133 10.92 3.86 7.90
CA MET A 133 11.26 2.60 7.23
C MET A 133 11.92 1.59 8.17
N VAL A 134 12.66 2.06 9.19
CA VAL A 134 13.48 1.21 10.04
C VAL A 134 13.14 1.31 11.53
N TYR A 135 12.38 2.30 11.95
CA TYR A 135 12.05 2.55 13.34
C TYR A 135 10.55 2.88 13.53
N PRO A 136 9.89 2.42 14.60
CA PRO A 136 10.39 1.50 15.64
C PRO A 136 10.56 0.07 15.11
N GLU A 137 11.42 -0.73 15.73
CA GLU A 137 11.82 -2.06 15.22
C GLU A 137 10.64 -3.00 14.91
N LYS A 138 9.58 -2.96 15.72
CA LYS A 138 8.41 -3.83 15.54
C LYS A 138 7.31 -3.26 14.65
N LEU A 139 7.32 -1.95 14.38
CA LEU A 139 6.24 -1.25 13.68
C LEU A 139 6.76 -0.42 12.50
N ASN A 140 7.97 -0.72 12.04
CA ASN A 140 8.53 -0.01 10.90
C ASN A 140 7.96 -0.54 9.58
N TRP A 141 7.96 0.35 8.58
CA TRP A 141 7.42 0.05 7.27
C TRP A 141 8.13 -1.16 6.60
N SER A 142 9.43 -1.29 6.79
CA SER A 142 10.21 -2.40 6.21
C SER A 142 9.72 -3.74 6.74
N ASN A 143 9.67 -3.91 8.06
CA ASN A 143 9.23 -5.19 8.64
C ASN A 143 7.78 -5.52 8.28
N ASN A 144 6.92 -4.50 8.22
CA ASN A 144 5.50 -4.69 7.92
C ASN A 144 5.23 -5.06 6.45
N ASN A 145 6.10 -4.62 5.53
CA ASN A 145 5.89 -4.82 4.10
C ASN A 145 6.85 -5.82 3.45
N THR A 146 7.89 -6.27 4.13
CA THR A 146 8.82 -7.27 3.60
C THR A 146 8.52 -8.69 4.05
N GLY A 147 7.70 -8.85 5.08
CA GLY A 147 7.16 -10.13 5.49
C GLY A 147 6.00 -10.60 4.62
N ILE A 148 5.21 -11.53 5.14
CA ILE A 148 3.96 -11.92 4.50
C ILE A 148 3.01 -10.71 4.55
N PRO A 149 2.43 -10.27 3.42
CA PRO A 149 1.59 -9.09 3.40
C PRO A 149 0.46 -9.18 4.44
N ILE A 150 0.30 -8.15 5.26
CA ILE A 150 -0.72 -8.09 6.31
C ILE A 150 -2.13 -8.32 5.75
N SER A 151 -2.38 -7.85 4.52
CA SER A 151 -3.62 -8.11 3.80
C SER A 151 -3.89 -9.58 3.52
N ILE A 152 -2.85 -10.41 3.41
CA ILE A 152 -2.98 -11.86 3.18
C ILE A 152 -3.13 -12.60 4.51
N LEU A 153 -2.30 -12.26 5.51
CA LEU A 153 -2.31 -12.95 6.80
C LEU A 153 -3.48 -12.59 7.70
N ASN A 154 -3.79 -11.32 7.79
CA ASN A 154 -4.70 -10.79 8.80
C ASN A 154 -5.98 -10.24 8.21
N SER A 155 -6.18 -10.41 6.91
CA SER A 155 -7.37 -9.92 6.23
C SER A 155 -7.69 -8.46 6.65
N ALA A 156 -6.67 -7.59 6.63
CA ALA A 156 -6.75 -6.20 7.08
C ALA A 156 -7.08 -6.00 8.58
N THR A 157 -7.02 -7.02 9.40
CA THR A 157 -7.12 -6.84 10.85
C THR A 157 -5.82 -6.28 11.43
N LYS A 158 -5.92 -5.62 12.58
CA LYS A 158 -4.77 -5.00 13.27
C LYS A 158 -3.84 -6.00 13.98
N PHE A 159 -4.08 -7.29 13.81
CA PHE A 159 -3.31 -8.33 14.48
C PHE A 159 -2.12 -8.73 13.62
N ASP A 160 -0.95 -8.46 14.11
CA ASP A 160 0.32 -8.99 13.58
C ASP A 160 0.50 -10.41 14.14
N LEU A 161 -0.20 -11.36 13.54
CA LEU A 161 -0.04 -12.78 13.83
C LEU A 161 0.98 -13.34 12.83
N SER A 162 2.24 -13.33 13.19
CA SER A 162 3.23 -14.17 12.54
C SER A 162 3.00 -15.60 13.03
N SER A 163 2.43 -16.45 12.21
CA SER A 163 2.14 -17.83 12.50
C SER A 163 2.72 -18.72 11.39
N ASP A 164 3.45 -19.75 11.78
CA ASP A 164 3.94 -20.79 10.88
C ASP A 164 2.89 -21.90 10.64
N ASP A 165 1.68 -21.74 11.16
CA ASP A 165 0.63 -22.78 11.14
C ASP A 165 0.34 -23.31 9.75
N TRP A 166 0.31 -22.43 8.72
CA TRP A 166 0.11 -22.85 7.34
C TRP A 166 1.27 -23.65 6.78
N THR A 167 2.50 -23.23 7.02
CA THR A 167 3.68 -23.93 6.54
C THR A 167 3.83 -25.28 7.24
N ASP A 168 3.51 -25.33 8.51
CA ASP A 168 3.53 -26.58 9.29
C ASP A 168 2.42 -27.52 8.86
N ALA A 169 1.21 -27.01 8.64
CA ALA A 169 0.10 -27.80 8.11
C ALA A 169 0.41 -28.38 6.73
N MET A 170 0.98 -27.57 5.82
CA MET A 170 1.36 -28.03 4.48
C MET A 170 2.51 -29.04 4.52
N ARG A 171 3.46 -28.85 5.42
CA ARG A 171 4.53 -29.85 5.66
C ARG A 171 3.94 -31.16 6.18
N TRP A 172 3.04 -31.09 7.15
CA TRP A 172 2.36 -32.29 7.65
C TRP A 172 1.60 -33.03 6.55
N VAL A 173 0.83 -32.30 5.73
CA VAL A 173 0.12 -32.88 4.56
C VAL A 173 1.11 -33.58 3.63
N LYS A 174 2.23 -32.94 3.32
CA LYS A 174 3.27 -33.50 2.44
C LYS A 174 3.85 -34.80 2.97
N GLU A 175 4.09 -34.87 4.28
CA GLU A 175 4.76 -36.02 4.92
C GLU A 175 3.79 -37.16 5.26
N ASN A 176 2.51 -36.85 5.52
CA ASN A 176 1.56 -37.82 6.07
C ASN A 176 0.45 -38.24 5.11
N THR A 177 0.49 -37.79 3.85
CA THR A 177 -0.49 -38.19 2.83
C THR A 177 0.19 -38.83 1.63
N PRO A 178 -0.47 -39.73 0.89
CA PRO A 178 0.04 -40.26 -0.38
C PRO A 178 0.34 -39.16 -1.39
N LYS A 179 1.32 -39.38 -2.30
CA LYS A 179 1.70 -38.38 -3.31
C LYS A 179 0.58 -38.05 -4.29
N ASP A 180 -0.32 -38.97 -4.52
CA ASP A 180 -1.49 -38.85 -5.39
C ASP A 180 -2.75 -38.39 -4.66
N ALA A 181 -2.65 -38.08 -3.36
CA ALA A 181 -3.76 -37.55 -2.57
C ALA A 181 -4.32 -36.25 -3.17
N VAL A 182 -5.64 -36.15 -3.16
CA VAL A 182 -6.37 -34.95 -3.54
C VAL A 182 -6.91 -34.29 -2.28
N ILE A 183 -6.54 -33.04 -2.05
CA ILE A 183 -6.95 -32.29 -0.85
C ILE A 183 -8.16 -31.41 -1.23
N ALA A 184 -9.23 -31.55 -0.46
CA ALA A 184 -10.39 -30.68 -0.58
C ALA A 184 -10.27 -29.53 0.45
N ALA A 185 -10.22 -28.32 -0.05
CA ALA A 185 -10.20 -27.10 0.75
C ALA A 185 -10.92 -25.97 0.01
N TRP A 186 -11.10 -24.84 0.68
CA TRP A 186 -11.59 -23.64 0.02
C TRP A 186 -10.63 -23.24 -1.10
N TRP A 187 -11.14 -22.80 -2.22
CA TRP A 187 -10.38 -22.52 -3.46
C TRP A 187 -9.20 -21.56 -3.26
N ASP A 188 -9.32 -20.60 -2.34
CA ASP A 188 -8.23 -19.65 -2.01
C ASP A 188 -6.93 -20.33 -1.57
N TYR A 189 -7.02 -21.51 -0.99
CA TYR A 189 -5.87 -22.24 -0.47
C TYR A 189 -5.26 -23.23 -1.48
N GLY A 190 -5.87 -23.36 -2.63
CA GLY A 190 -5.47 -24.37 -3.62
C GLY A 190 -4.01 -24.24 -4.05
N TYR A 191 -3.53 -23.04 -4.34
CA TYR A 191 -2.12 -22.81 -4.70
C TYR A 191 -1.14 -23.11 -3.55
N TRP A 192 -1.53 -22.85 -2.32
CA TRP A 192 -0.70 -23.18 -1.17
C TRP A 192 -0.59 -24.70 -0.99
N ILE A 193 -1.70 -25.39 -1.15
CA ILE A 193 -1.73 -26.85 -1.10
C ILE A 193 -0.86 -27.44 -2.20
N SER A 194 -1.04 -27.01 -3.43
CA SER A 194 -0.30 -27.56 -4.57
C SER A 194 1.19 -27.24 -4.53
N THR A 195 1.58 -26.04 -4.10
CA THR A 195 2.99 -25.60 -4.10
C THR A 195 3.77 -26.05 -2.87
N LEU A 196 3.17 -25.95 -1.67
CA LEU A 196 3.87 -26.23 -0.43
C LEU A 196 3.77 -27.71 -0.02
N SER A 197 2.60 -28.33 -0.18
CA SER A 197 2.43 -29.74 0.14
C SER A 197 2.72 -30.67 -1.03
N GLU A 198 2.86 -30.17 -2.24
CA GLU A 198 3.04 -30.97 -3.47
C GLU A 198 1.91 -32.01 -3.64
N ARG A 199 0.68 -31.65 -3.22
CA ARG A 199 -0.51 -32.48 -3.38
C ARG A 199 -1.48 -31.84 -4.35
N LYS A 200 -2.30 -32.67 -4.98
CA LYS A 200 -3.38 -32.16 -5.83
C LYS A 200 -4.44 -31.50 -4.97
N THR A 201 -5.03 -30.44 -5.50
CA THR A 201 -6.20 -29.80 -4.87
C THR A 201 -7.43 -30.03 -5.72
N LEU A 202 -8.59 -30.09 -5.08
CA LEU A 202 -9.86 -30.21 -5.76
C LEU A 202 -10.26 -28.91 -6.46
N ALA A 203 -9.91 -27.77 -5.86
CA ALA A 203 -10.19 -26.44 -6.39
C ALA A 203 -9.01 -25.50 -6.10
N ASP A 204 -8.75 -24.58 -7.01
CA ASP A 204 -7.78 -23.52 -6.86
C ASP A 204 -8.26 -22.23 -7.54
N ASN A 205 -7.45 -21.18 -7.50
CA ASN A 205 -7.81 -19.88 -8.05
C ASN A 205 -7.92 -19.85 -9.59
N ALA A 206 -7.40 -20.87 -10.28
CA ALA A 206 -7.44 -20.95 -11.75
C ALA A 206 -8.71 -21.62 -12.28
N THR A 207 -9.34 -22.47 -11.47
CA THR A 207 -10.47 -23.31 -11.91
C THR A 207 -11.84 -22.73 -11.59
N LEU A 208 -11.91 -21.47 -11.18
CA LEU A 208 -13.17 -20.77 -10.86
C LEU A 208 -14.19 -20.70 -12.02
N LEU A 209 -13.76 -20.96 -13.24
CA LEU A 209 -14.60 -20.88 -14.43
C LEU A 209 -15.17 -22.25 -14.85
N ASP A 210 -14.80 -23.32 -14.20
CA ASP A 210 -15.18 -24.69 -14.56
C ASP A 210 -16.32 -25.26 -13.67
N TRP A 211 -17.04 -24.36 -12.96
CA TRP A 211 -18.17 -24.72 -12.08
C TRP A 211 -19.53 -24.48 -12.70
#